data_167f1575c2bf7f66e046b50a2422f739
#
_entry.id   167f1575c2bf7f66e046b50a2422f739
#
_cell.length_a   1.000
_cell.length_b   1.000
_cell.length_c   1.000
_cell.angle_alpha   90.00
_cell.angle_beta   90.00
_cell.angle_gamma   90.00
#
_symmetry.space_group_name_H-M   'P 1'
#
loop_
_entity.id
_entity.type
_entity.pdbx_description
1 polymer ?
#
loop_
_entity_poly.entity_id
_entity_poly.type
_entity_poly.pdbx_seq_one_letter_code
_entity_poly.pdbx_strand_id
1 'polypeptide(L)'
;MIFIIKVTTNKEERVLDMIADRVQKKSLNVFSVLRPHGLRGYVLLEAEDRESAEEAAFDLPYVKGIIGKTINYEEIKNMIEPSATTVSIKEGDIVEMISEPFKKEKAKVIRIDKQKEEVVVSLLGAVVPLPVTVKIDNVKVIRREEENAN
;
A
#
# COMPACT_ATOMS: atom_id res chain seq x y z
N MET A 1 12.11 5.07 18.09
CA MET A 1 12.79 5.63 16.91
C MET A 1 12.41 4.81 15.67
N ILE A 2 12.16 5.48 14.57
CA ILE A 2 11.81 4.82 13.30
C ILE A 2 12.97 4.95 12.34
N PHE A 3 13.42 3.81 11.81
CA PHE A 3 14.56 3.70 10.89
C PHE A 3 14.08 3.23 9.53
N ILE A 4 14.77 3.68 8.48
CA ILE A 4 14.53 3.22 7.11
C ILE A 4 15.62 2.24 6.73
N ILE A 5 15.23 1.05 6.30
CA ILE A 5 16.15 0.02 5.82
C ILE A 5 16.01 -0.09 4.31
N LYS A 6 17.11 0.10 3.60
CA LYS A 6 17.17 -0.08 2.16
C LYS A 6 17.35 -1.56 1.84
N VAL A 7 16.47 -2.08 0.99
CA VAL A 7 16.45 -3.49 0.61
C VAL A 7 16.36 -3.66 -0.91
N THR A 8 16.61 -4.87 -1.39
CA THR A 8 16.40 -5.19 -2.79
C THR A 8 14.91 -5.10 -3.15
N THR A 9 14.61 -4.41 -4.23
CA THR A 9 13.24 -4.26 -4.73
C THR A 9 12.58 -5.62 -4.97
N ASN A 10 11.32 -5.76 -4.59
CA ASN A 10 10.52 -6.99 -4.59
C ASN A 10 10.95 -8.03 -3.55
N LYS A 11 11.85 -7.71 -2.64
CA LYS A 11 12.27 -8.57 -1.53
C LYS A 11 11.90 -8.00 -0.15
N GLU A 12 11.11 -6.94 -0.13
CA GLU A 12 10.73 -6.23 1.09
C GLU A 12 10.02 -7.16 2.09
N GLU A 13 9.07 -7.94 1.61
CA GLU A 13 8.30 -8.87 2.44
C GLU A 13 9.18 -9.96 3.05
N ARG A 14 10.09 -10.50 2.25
CA ARG A 14 11.05 -11.50 2.71
C ARG A 14 12.00 -10.94 3.77
N VAL A 15 12.49 -9.72 3.58
CA VAL A 15 13.33 -9.04 4.59
C VAL A 15 12.54 -8.79 5.87
N LEU A 16 11.28 -8.36 5.75
CA LEU A 16 10.40 -8.16 6.88
C LEU A 16 10.28 -9.44 7.72
N ASP A 17 10.01 -10.57 7.09
CA ASP A 17 9.88 -11.86 7.78
C ASP A 17 11.19 -12.28 8.46
N MET A 18 12.33 -12.07 7.80
CA MET A 18 13.66 -12.39 8.37
C MET A 18 13.98 -11.49 9.58
N ILE A 19 13.65 -10.22 9.52
CA ILE A 19 13.83 -9.29 10.64
C ILE A 19 12.94 -9.71 11.81
N ALA A 20 11.67 -9.98 11.56
CA ALA A 20 10.72 -10.39 12.59
C ALA A 20 11.19 -11.68 13.31
N ASP A 21 11.67 -12.66 12.57
CA ASP A 21 12.20 -13.90 13.10
C ASP A 21 13.45 -13.66 13.97
N ARG A 22 14.38 -12.83 13.51
CA ARG A 22 15.58 -12.48 14.27
C ARG A 22 15.27 -11.73 15.55
N VAL A 23 14.34 -10.77 15.49
CA VAL A 23 13.89 -10.01 16.67
C VAL A 23 13.36 -10.94 17.74
N GLN A 24 12.54 -11.91 17.37
CA GLN A 24 12.02 -12.91 18.31
C GLN A 24 13.12 -13.82 18.87
N LYS A 25 14.00 -14.33 18.03
CA LYS A 25 15.07 -15.26 18.45
C LYS A 25 16.10 -14.60 19.36
N LYS A 26 16.44 -13.36 19.11
CA LYS A 26 17.44 -12.62 19.90
C LYS A 26 16.85 -11.70 20.96
N SER A 27 15.54 -11.62 21.07
CA SER A 27 14.84 -10.73 22.01
C SER A 27 15.30 -9.27 21.89
N LEU A 28 15.39 -8.77 20.66
CA LEU A 28 15.82 -7.40 20.39
C LEU A 28 14.75 -6.38 20.75
N ASN A 29 15.15 -5.17 21.12
CA ASN A 29 14.23 -4.07 21.44
C ASN A 29 13.70 -3.39 20.18
N VAL A 30 13.06 -4.19 19.35
CA VAL A 30 12.37 -3.77 18.13
C VAL A 30 10.87 -3.93 18.32
N PHE A 31 10.13 -2.86 18.14
CA PHE A 31 8.68 -2.80 18.42
C PHE A 31 7.83 -3.19 17.23
N SER A 32 8.26 -2.79 16.04
CA SER A 32 7.55 -3.09 14.82
C SER A 32 8.44 -3.05 13.60
N VAL A 33 8.07 -3.80 12.59
CA VAL A 33 8.66 -3.73 11.26
C VAL A 33 7.53 -3.73 10.26
N LEU A 34 7.58 -2.85 9.26
CA LEU A 34 6.54 -2.76 8.27
C LEU A 34 7.07 -2.44 6.88
N ARG A 35 6.33 -2.89 5.90
CA ARG A 35 6.51 -2.53 4.51
C ARG A 35 5.51 -1.42 4.17
N PRO A 36 5.98 -0.18 3.93
CA PRO A 36 5.08 0.91 3.60
C PRO A 36 4.47 0.71 2.21
N HIS A 37 3.20 0.98 2.08
CA HIS A 37 2.51 0.91 0.80
C HIS A 37 3.03 2.00 -0.14
N GLY A 38 3.38 1.63 -1.36
CA GLY A 38 3.87 2.57 -2.37
C GLY A 38 5.36 2.92 -2.31
N LEU A 39 6.10 2.42 -1.33
CA LEU A 39 7.53 2.65 -1.21
C LEU A 39 8.31 1.36 -1.48
N ARG A 40 8.80 1.19 -2.68
CA ARG A 40 9.55 0.01 -3.09
C ARG A 40 11.02 0.12 -2.71
N GLY A 41 11.61 -0.99 -2.28
CA GLY A 41 13.01 -1.07 -1.92
C GLY A 41 13.32 -0.56 -0.52
N TYR A 42 12.32 -0.38 0.32
CA TYR A 42 12.48 0.09 1.68
C TYR A 42 11.56 -0.63 2.65
N VAL A 43 12.05 -0.83 3.87
CA VAL A 43 11.30 -1.35 5.00
C VAL A 43 11.46 -0.38 6.16
N LEU A 44 10.41 -0.13 6.92
CA LEU A 44 10.44 0.70 8.11
C LEU A 44 10.56 -0.18 9.34
N LEU A 45 11.39 0.23 10.29
CA LEU A 45 11.62 -0.50 11.53
C LEU A 45 11.58 0.47 12.71
N GLU A 46 10.74 0.18 13.69
CA GLU A 46 10.66 0.92 14.93
C GLU A 46 11.43 0.16 16.02
N ALA A 47 12.41 0.80 16.62
CA ALA A 47 13.24 0.23 17.68
C ALA A 47 13.47 1.25 18.79
N GLU A 48 13.87 0.76 19.96
CA GLU A 48 14.22 1.59 21.10
C GLU A 48 15.44 2.45 20.79
N ASP A 49 16.43 1.83 20.18
CA ASP A 49 17.71 2.47 19.85
C ASP A 49 18.25 2.01 18.50
N ARG A 50 19.30 2.68 18.05
CA ARG A 50 19.96 2.39 16.77
C ARG A 50 20.67 1.04 16.78
N GLU A 51 21.25 0.65 17.90
CA GLU A 51 21.98 -0.61 18.04
C GLU A 51 21.03 -1.80 17.80
N SER A 52 19.86 -1.78 18.42
CA SER A 52 18.84 -2.80 18.21
C SER A 52 18.36 -2.87 16.75
N ALA A 53 18.20 -1.71 16.10
CA ALA A 53 17.83 -1.65 14.69
C ALA A 53 18.93 -2.21 13.77
N GLU A 54 20.19 -1.86 14.04
CA GLU A 54 21.33 -2.35 13.27
C GLU A 54 21.50 -3.85 13.44
N GLU A 55 21.37 -4.38 14.65
CA GLU A 55 21.45 -5.82 14.90
C GLU A 55 20.33 -6.59 14.23
N ALA A 56 19.11 -6.06 14.22
CA ALA A 56 17.97 -6.67 13.58
C ALA A 56 18.15 -6.83 12.06
N ALA A 57 18.86 -5.90 11.42
CA ALA A 57 19.09 -5.87 9.98
C ALA A 57 20.48 -6.36 9.56
N PHE A 58 21.37 -6.64 10.51
CA PHE A 58 22.76 -6.98 10.23
C PHE A 58 22.89 -8.28 9.42
N ASP A 59 23.69 -8.20 8.35
CA ASP A 59 24.06 -9.34 7.51
C ASP A 59 22.87 -10.22 7.03
N LEU A 60 21.74 -9.61 6.79
CA LEU A 60 20.60 -10.29 6.17
C LEU A 60 20.68 -10.25 4.64
N PRO A 61 20.32 -11.34 3.97
CA PRO A 61 20.16 -11.32 2.51
C PRO A 61 19.19 -10.21 2.08
N TYR A 62 19.49 -9.56 0.98
CA TYR A 62 18.68 -8.49 0.39
C TYR A 62 18.67 -7.16 1.15
N VAL A 63 19.27 -7.06 2.32
CA VAL A 63 19.42 -5.80 3.04
C VAL A 63 20.66 -5.08 2.50
N LYS A 64 20.48 -3.84 2.05
CA LYS A 64 21.55 -2.98 1.54
C LYS A 64 22.14 -2.09 2.62
N GLY A 65 21.38 -1.74 3.63
CA GLY A 65 21.82 -0.94 4.76
C GLY A 65 20.71 -0.16 5.44
N ILE A 66 21.05 0.46 6.57
CA ILE A 66 20.15 1.37 7.29
C ILE A 66 20.50 2.79 6.89
N ILE A 67 19.50 3.60 6.55
CA ILE A 67 19.67 5.02 6.26
C ILE A 67 20.03 5.76 7.55
N GLY A 68 20.99 6.68 7.47
CA GLY A 68 21.56 7.34 8.63
C GLY A 68 20.63 8.25 9.44
N LYS A 69 19.46 8.60 8.88
CA LYS A 69 18.46 9.44 9.55
C LYS A 69 17.35 8.60 10.12
N THR A 70 16.86 8.99 11.31
CA THR A 70 15.57 8.55 11.81
C THR A 70 14.47 9.42 11.22
N ILE A 71 13.27 8.87 11.12
CA ILE A 71 12.10 9.60 10.67
C ILE A 71 11.07 9.69 11.79
N ASN A 72 10.28 10.74 11.75
CA ASN A 72 9.19 10.94 12.69
C ASN A 72 7.92 10.25 12.19
N TYR A 73 7.06 9.87 13.12
CA TYR A 73 5.77 9.26 12.78
C TYR A 73 4.95 10.12 11.82
N GLU A 74 4.95 11.44 11.99
CA GLU A 74 4.20 12.36 11.12
C GLU A 74 4.64 12.30 9.64
N GLU A 75 5.92 12.00 9.39
CA GLU A 75 6.43 11.89 8.02
C GLU A 75 5.94 10.62 7.30
N ILE A 76 5.66 9.58 8.06
CA ILE A 76 5.21 8.29 7.50
C ILE A 76 3.73 8.02 7.71
N LYS A 77 3.04 8.88 8.45
CA LYS A 77 1.62 8.74 8.80
C LYS A 77 0.75 8.43 7.57
N ASN A 78 0.94 9.19 6.49
CA ASN A 78 0.20 9.01 5.24
C ASN A 78 0.48 7.68 4.53
N MET A 79 1.58 7.02 4.86
CA MET A 79 1.94 5.71 4.29
C MET A 79 1.42 4.55 5.13
N ILE A 80 1.21 4.78 6.42
CA ILE A 80 0.80 3.75 7.39
C ILE A 80 -0.70 3.77 7.61
N GLU A 81 -1.25 4.95 7.83
CA GLU A 81 -2.69 5.09 7.97
C GLU A 81 -3.34 4.91 6.60
N PRO A 82 -4.36 4.05 6.51
CA PRO A 82 -5.18 4.07 5.32
C PRO A 82 -5.63 5.50 5.15
N SER A 83 -5.19 6.13 4.06
CA SER A 83 -5.68 7.45 3.73
C SER A 83 -7.20 7.38 3.81
N ALA A 84 -7.81 8.34 4.46
CA ALA A 84 -9.27 8.46 4.54
C ALA A 84 -9.92 8.69 3.15
N THR A 85 -9.14 8.61 2.11
CA THR A 85 -9.54 8.31 0.75
C THR A 85 -9.67 6.81 0.51
N THR A 86 -10.20 6.05 1.46
CA THR A 86 -11.22 5.11 1.05
C THR A 86 -12.39 6.01 0.64
N VAL A 87 -12.27 6.57 -0.52
CA VAL A 87 -13.42 7.08 -1.21
C VAL A 87 -14.40 5.93 -1.10
N SER A 88 -15.48 6.12 -0.37
CA SER A 88 -16.48 5.08 -0.23
C SER A 88 -17.10 4.90 -1.60
N ILE A 89 -16.49 4.05 -2.40
CA ILE A 89 -17.01 3.69 -3.71
C ILE A 89 -18.33 2.99 -3.48
N LYS A 90 -19.38 3.48 -4.13
CA LYS A 90 -20.70 2.89 -4.09
C LYS A 90 -21.09 2.38 -5.47
N GLU A 91 -21.95 1.40 -5.49
CA GLU A 91 -22.56 0.95 -6.74
C GLU A 91 -23.26 2.14 -7.44
N GLY A 92 -23.07 2.25 -8.74
CA GLY A 92 -23.60 3.36 -9.55
C GLY A 92 -22.63 4.53 -9.72
N ASP A 93 -21.58 4.63 -8.94
CA ASP A 93 -20.59 5.70 -9.06
C ASP A 93 -19.85 5.64 -10.41
N ILE A 94 -19.52 6.80 -10.94
CA ILE A 94 -18.68 6.91 -12.13
C ILE A 94 -17.23 7.07 -11.68
N VAL A 95 -16.37 6.20 -12.20
CA VAL A 95 -14.95 6.16 -11.88
C VAL A 95 -14.09 6.32 -13.11
N GLU A 96 -12.88 6.79 -12.92
CA GLU A 96 -11.83 6.83 -13.94
C GLU A 96 -10.81 5.75 -13.64
N MET A 97 -10.44 4.97 -14.64
CA MET A 97 -9.41 3.97 -14.52
C MET A 97 -8.04 4.63 -14.48
N ILE A 98 -7.21 4.30 -13.49
CA ILE A 98 -5.87 4.88 -13.33
C ILE A 98 -4.73 3.96 -13.69
N SER A 99 -4.99 2.68 -13.94
CA SER A 99 -3.97 1.71 -14.36
C SER A 99 -4.25 1.15 -15.75
N GLU A 100 -3.16 0.79 -16.44
CA GLU A 100 -3.25 0.10 -17.73
C GLU A 100 -3.97 -1.26 -17.60
N PRO A 101 -4.64 -1.75 -18.65
CA PRO A 101 -4.72 -1.19 -20.01
C PRO A 101 -5.78 -0.12 -20.22
N PHE A 102 -6.64 0.13 -19.23
CA PHE A 102 -7.81 1.02 -19.37
C PHE A 102 -7.58 2.42 -18.81
N LYS A 103 -6.34 2.83 -18.63
CA LYS A 103 -5.99 4.14 -18.07
C LYS A 103 -6.73 5.29 -18.77
N LYS A 104 -7.33 6.17 -17.96
CA LYS A 104 -8.18 7.31 -18.38
C LYS A 104 -9.54 6.95 -18.94
N GLU A 105 -9.89 5.68 -19.04
CA GLU A 105 -11.25 5.28 -19.40
C GLU A 105 -12.23 5.53 -18.23
N LYS A 106 -13.42 5.93 -18.56
CA LYS A 106 -14.51 6.10 -17.57
C LYS A 106 -15.37 4.84 -17.51
N ALA A 107 -15.78 4.51 -16.30
CA ALA A 107 -16.59 3.32 -16.05
C ALA A 107 -17.61 3.57 -14.94
N LYS A 108 -18.67 2.78 -14.96
CA LYS A 108 -19.68 2.79 -13.90
C LYS A 108 -19.49 1.57 -13.00
N VAL A 109 -19.51 1.79 -11.69
CA VAL A 109 -19.38 0.71 -10.70
C VAL A 109 -20.67 -0.12 -10.69
N ILE A 110 -20.55 -1.42 -10.94
CA ILE A 110 -21.66 -2.38 -10.94
C ILE A 110 -21.74 -3.09 -9.60
N ARG A 111 -20.62 -3.57 -9.08
CA ARG A 111 -20.53 -4.34 -7.84
C ARG A 111 -19.20 -4.09 -7.13
N ILE A 112 -19.22 -4.19 -5.82
CA ILE A 112 -18.04 -4.04 -4.96
C ILE A 112 -17.87 -5.31 -4.14
N ASP A 113 -16.65 -5.87 -4.15
CA ASP A 113 -16.23 -6.95 -3.27
C ASP A 113 -15.22 -6.39 -2.26
N LYS A 114 -15.70 -6.10 -1.06
CA LYS A 114 -14.87 -5.52 0.00
C LYS A 114 -13.84 -6.50 0.56
N GLN A 115 -14.12 -7.79 0.53
CA GLN A 115 -13.19 -8.80 1.04
C GLN A 115 -11.97 -8.96 0.14
N LYS A 116 -12.17 -8.90 -1.16
CA LYS A 116 -11.09 -9.00 -2.15
C LYS A 116 -10.50 -7.65 -2.54
N GLU A 117 -11.07 -6.56 -2.04
CA GLU A 117 -10.72 -5.18 -2.41
C GLU A 117 -10.80 -4.97 -3.93
N GLU A 118 -11.84 -5.51 -4.55
CA GLU A 118 -12.08 -5.47 -5.97
C GLU A 118 -13.44 -4.80 -6.29
N VAL A 119 -13.50 -4.17 -7.45
CA VAL A 119 -14.74 -3.63 -7.99
C VAL A 119 -14.97 -4.15 -9.40
N VAL A 120 -16.22 -4.43 -9.71
CA VAL A 120 -16.66 -4.73 -11.07
C VAL A 120 -17.21 -3.46 -11.67
N VAL A 121 -16.67 -3.05 -12.79
CA VAL A 121 -17.04 -1.81 -13.47
C VAL A 121 -17.44 -2.10 -14.92
N SER A 122 -18.35 -1.29 -15.47
CA SER A 122 -18.68 -1.32 -16.89
C SER A 122 -18.10 -0.10 -17.59
N LEU A 123 -17.28 -0.33 -18.60
CA LEU A 123 -16.67 0.75 -19.38
C LEU A 123 -17.74 1.53 -20.17
N LEU A 124 -17.79 2.85 -19.99
CA LEU A 124 -18.80 3.70 -20.64
C LEU A 124 -18.55 3.91 -22.13
N GLY A 125 -17.28 3.83 -22.57
CA GLY A 125 -16.92 4.00 -23.96
C GLY A 125 -17.08 2.76 -24.85
N ALA A 126 -17.46 1.62 -24.26
CA ALA A 126 -17.64 0.37 -25.00
C ALA A 126 -19.01 0.32 -25.69
N VAL A 127 -19.04 -0.13 -26.92
CA VAL A 127 -20.30 -0.33 -27.68
C VAL A 127 -21.14 -1.45 -27.04
N VAL A 128 -20.47 -2.46 -26.49
CA VAL A 128 -21.07 -3.55 -25.72
C VAL A 128 -20.61 -3.43 -24.28
N PRO A 129 -21.52 -3.43 -23.29
CA PRO A 129 -21.12 -3.39 -21.88
C PRO A 129 -20.23 -4.59 -21.53
N LEU A 130 -18.99 -4.33 -21.20
CA LEU A 130 -18.05 -5.35 -20.74
C LEU A 130 -17.75 -5.10 -19.26
N PRO A 131 -18.16 -6.04 -18.39
CA PRO A 131 -17.77 -5.96 -16.99
C PRO A 131 -16.29 -6.29 -16.84
N VAL A 132 -15.56 -5.42 -16.15
CA VAL A 132 -14.15 -5.59 -15.85
C VAL A 132 -13.96 -5.57 -14.34
N THR A 133 -13.25 -6.57 -13.81
CA THR A 133 -12.89 -6.62 -12.40
C THR A 133 -11.51 -6.00 -12.19
N VAL A 134 -11.45 -5.00 -11.34
CA VAL A 134 -10.18 -4.30 -11.01
C VAL A 134 -10.07 -4.08 -9.52
N LYS A 135 -8.85 -3.86 -9.06
CA LYS A 135 -8.60 -3.49 -7.66
C LYS A 135 -9.19 -2.10 -7.37
N ILE A 136 -9.68 -1.90 -6.16
CA ILE A 136 -10.25 -0.62 -5.71
C ILE A 136 -9.22 0.52 -5.88
N ASP A 137 -7.94 0.24 -5.65
CA ASP A 137 -6.86 1.22 -5.78
C ASP A 137 -6.61 1.68 -7.24
N ASN A 138 -7.14 0.97 -8.21
CA ASN A 138 -6.95 1.25 -9.64
C ASN A 138 -8.04 2.12 -10.24
N VAL A 139 -8.95 2.63 -9.43
CA VAL A 139 -10.05 3.50 -9.86
C VAL A 139 -10.11 4.76 -9.00
N LYS A 140 -10.53 5.85 -9.62
CA LYS A 140 -10.76 7.13 -8.96
C LYS A 140 -12.20 7.56 -9.20
N VAL A 141 -12.95 7.85 -8.12
CA VAL A 141 -14.32 8.34 -8.24
C VAL A 141 -14.31 9.75 -8.82
N ILE A 142 -15.02 9.94 -9.93
CA ILE A 142 -15.18 11.23 -10.58
C ILE A 142 -16.53 11.83 -10.24
N ARG A 143 -17.58 11.00 -10.19
CA ARG A 143 -18.96 11.39 -10.02
C ARG A 143 -19.72 10.39 -9.18
N ARG A 144 -20.51 10.86 -8.24
CA ARG A 144 -21.37 10.02 -7.41
C ARG A 144 -22.79 9.98 -7.98
N GLU A 145 -23.46 8.85 -7.81
CA GLU A 145 -24.84 8.70 -8.23
C GLU A 145 -25.76 9.74 -7.57
N GLU A 146 -25.50 10.10 -6.32
CA GLU A 146 -26.25 11.10 -5.58
C GLU A 146 -26.16 12.51 -6.19
N GLU A 147 -25.12 12.83 -6.93
CA GLU A 147 -24.95 14.11 -7.62
C GLU A 147 -25.78 14.20 -8.90
N ASN A 148 -26.30 13.10 -9.38
CA ASN A 148 -27.15 13.04 -10.57
C ASN A 148 -28.65 13.17 -10.29
N ALA A 149 -29.04 13.23 -9.03
CA ALA A 149 -30.44 13.27 -8.62
C ALA A 149 -31.06 14.70 -8.67
N ASN A 150 -30.31 15.68 -9.13
CA ASN A 150 -30.76 17.07 -9.28
C ASN A 150 -30.94 17.48 -10.73
#